data_d9456ab784b29c47cef7f2d4ed896523
#
_entry.id   d9456ab784b29c47cef7f2d4ed896523
#
_cell.length_a   1.000
_cell.length_b   1.000
_cell.length_c   1.000
_cell.angle_alpha   90.00
_cell.angle_beta   90.00
_cell.angle_gamma   90.00
#
_symmetry.space_group_name_H-M   'P 1'
#
loop_
_entity.id
_entity.type
_entity.pdbx_description
1 polymer ?
#
loop_
_entity_poly.entity_id
_entity_poly.type
_entity_poly.pdbx_seq_one_letter_code
_entity_poly.pdbx_strand_id
1 'polypeptide(L)'
;MGKSNEVFLSGKGVTKVYGFGDKKTVAVDKVDFDFHKGEIVSIVGESGSGKTTLAKMLLGLHSVSSGDIYFDGKLRDIRSSRKKRAYWKGIQAIFQDPFSSFNVFNRIDTLLLDCINMRGEKNLPYDKKVELMTEACSFVNLKFAELTRKYPFELSGGQMQRLMIARIFLLKPRILIADEPTSMIDACSRATILDMLLKLRDEIDMTIIFITHDIGLAYYVSDSVYIMEHGVFVERGTADEVILNPKADYTKRLINDVPKIYEEWDLSTV
;
A
#
# COMPACT_ATOMS: atom_id res chain seq x y z
N MET A 1 -18.42 14.53 -0.55
CA MET A 1 -18.52 14.22 0.89
C MET A 1 -17.32 14.85 1.58
N GLY A 2 -17.50 15.58 2.68
CA GLY A 2 -16.38 16.17 3.42
C GLY A 2 -15.50 15.05 3.99
N LYS A 3 -14.17 15.12 3.74
CA LYS A 3 -13.20 14.16 4.28
C LYS A 3 -13.27 14.17 5.81
N SER A 4 -13.22 13.01 6.42
CA SER A 4 -13.20 12.88 7.88
C SER A 4 -11.87 13.44 8.40
N ASN A 5 -11.93 14.34 9.38
CA ASN A 5 -10.74 14.83 10.09
C ASN A 5 -10.26 13.85 11.18
N GLU A 6 -10.81 12.64 11.19
CA GLU A 6 -10.51 11.60 12.18
C GLU A 6 -9.18 10.93 11.85
N VAL A 7 -8.21 11.05 12.76
CA VAL A 7 -6.93 10.34 12.67
C VAL A 7 -7.17 8.85 12.90
N PHE A 8 -6.80 8.06 11.91
CA PHE A 8 -7.11 6.64 11.87
C PHE A 8 -5.90 5.74 12.14
N LEU A 9 -4.75 6.10 11.60
CA LEU A 9 -3.47 5.47 11.89
C LEU A 9 -2.45 6.56 12.20
N SER A 10 -1.80 6.50 13.36
CA SER A 10 -0.78 7.47 13.72
C SER A 10 0.45 6.83 14.32
N GLY A 11 1.55 7.55 14.26
CA GLY A 11 2.83 7.16 14.86
C GLY A 11 3.47 8.32 15.58
N LYS A 12 4.11 8.02 16.71
CA LYS A 12 4.85 8.99 17.53
C LYS A 12 6.25 8.49 17.80
N GLY A 13 7.27 9.20 17.29
CA GLY A 13 8.68 8.87 17.45
C GLY A 13 9.04 7.47 16.92
N VAL A 14 8.35 7.01 15.89
CA VAL A 14 8.50 5.64 15.38
C VAL A 14 9.88 5.44 14.80
N THR A 15 10.65 4.50 15.36
CA THR A 15 12.04 4.25 14.99
C THR A 15 12.29 2.78 14.71
N LYS A 16 13.12 2.49 13.70
CA LYS A 16 13.63 1.16 13.42
C LYS A 16 15.13 1.16 13.26
N VAL A 17 15.78 0.38 14.09
CA VAL A 17 17.22 0.12 14.03
C VAL A 17 17.42 -1.36 13.72
N TYR A 18 18.30 -1.67 12.78
CA TYR A 18 18.80 -3.00 12.47
C TYR A 18 20.24 -3.16 12.93
N GLY A 19 20.67 -4.40 13.15
CA GLY A 19 22.04 -4.71 13.55
C GLY A 19 22.31 -4.52 15.04
N PHE A 20 23.55 -4.83 15.45
CA PHE A 20 24.04 -4.76 16.84
C PHE A 20 25.41 -4.08 16.89
N GLY A 21 25.74 -3.46 18.03
CA GLY A 21 27.04 -2.79 18.24
C GLY A 21 27.30 -1.71 17.21
N ASP A 22 28.51 -1.70 16.62
CA ASP A 22 28.96 -0.69 15.67
C ASP A 22 28.36 -0.85 14.26
N LYS A 23 27.66 -1.98 13.99
CA LYS A 23 26.98 -2.25 12.72
C LYS A 23 25.48 -1.91 12.77
N LYS A 24 25.13 -0.88 13.53
CA LYS A 24 23.73 -0.41 13.59
C LYS A 24 23.40 0.45 12.37
N THR A 25 22.25 0.16 11.75
CA THR A 25 21.66 0.98 10.69
C THR A 25 20.29 1.45 11.13
N VAL A 26 20.08 2.76 11.17
CA VAL A 26 18.78 3.38 11.44
C VAL A 26 18.03 3.46 10.11
N ALA A 27 17.02 2.62 9.94
CA ALA A 27 16.22 2.57 8.72
C ALA A 27 15.00 3.50 8.75
N VAL A 28 14.50 3.81 9.96
CA VAL A 28 13.45 4.81 10.21
C VAL A 28 13.83 5.49 11.51
N ASP A 29 13.87 6.82 11.52
CA ASP A 29 14.31 7.61 12.67
C ASP A 29 13.24 8.60 13.14
N LYS A 30 12.63 8.31 14.27
CA LYS A 30 11.69 9.17 15.02
C LYS A 30 10.62 9.84 14.17
N VAL A 31 10.02 9.07 13.25
CA VAL A 31 8.97 9.61 12.38
C VAL A 31 7.65 9.76 13.14
N ASP A 32 7.01 10.93 12.93
CA ASP A 32 5.66 11.24 13.37
C ASP A 32 4.74 11.36 12.16
N PHE A 33 3.57 10.73 12.23
CA PHE A 33 2.56 10.80 11.17
C PHE A 33 1.16 10.66 11.73
N ASP A 34 0.21 11.30 11.03
CA ASP A 34 -1.22 11.19 11.28
C ASP A 34 -1.91 10.95 9.91
N PHE A 35 -2.47 9.76 9.71
CA PHE A 35 -3.22 9.39 8.51
C PHE A 35 -4.71 9.36 8.85
N HIS A 36 -5.51 10.00 8.00
CA HIS A 36 -6.93 10.19 8.26
C HIS A 36 -7.77 9.11 7.58
N LYS A 37 -8.97 8.93 8.09
CA LYS A 37 -9.90 7.95 7.56
C LYS A 37 -10.37 8.34 6.15
N GLY A 38 -10.36 7.35 5.22
CA GLY A 38 -10.85 7.52 3.86
C GLY A 38 -9.95 8.36 2.94
N GLU A 39 -8.70 8.65 3.35
CA GLU A 39 -7.73 9.34 2.50
C GLU A 39 -6.77 8.37 1.80
N ILE A 40 -6.18 8.82 0.70
CA ILE A 40 -4.97 8.23 0.13
C ILE A 40 -3.78 9.10 0.53
N VAL A 41 -2.87 8.51 1.31
CA VAL A 41 -1.61 9.12 1.71
C VAL A 41 -0.49 8.50 0.91
N SER A 42 0.29 9.29 0.18
CA SER A 42 1.52 8.76 -0.44
C SER A 42 2.75 8.98 0.45
N ILE A 43 3.59 7.95 0.50
CA ILE A 43 4.95 8.04 1.05
C ILE A 43 5.92 7.89 -0.11
N VAL A 44 6.64 8.98 -0.43
CA VAL A 44 7.51 9.08 -1.60
C VAL A 44 8.96 9.27 -1.19
N GLY A 45 9.89 8.72 -1.97
CA GLY A 45 11.33 8.87 -1.77
C GLY A 45 12.12 7.82 -2.54
N GLU A 46 13.42 7.98 -2.63
CA GLU A 46 14.31 7.05 -3.33
C GLU A 46 14.35 5.64 -2.71
N SER A 47 14.92 4.69 -3.46
CA SER A 47 15.18 3.35 -2.92
C SER A 47 16.11 3.45 -1.70
N GLY A 48 15.77 2.70 -0.64
CA GLY A 48 16.54 2.75 0.62
C GLY A 48 16.16 3.88 1.58
N SER A 49 15.25 4.79 1.25
CA SER A 49 14.82 5.87 2.17
C SER A 49 14.06 5.41 3.42
N GLY A 50 13.65 4.13 3.51
CA GLY A 50 12.98 3.56 4.69
C GLY A 50 11.49 3.23 4.51
N LYS A 51 10.87 3.55 3.37
CA LYS A 51 9.43 3.38 3.08
C LYS A 51 8.90 1.96 3.34
N THR A 52 9.51 0.96 2.71
CA THR A 52 9.13 -0.46 2.90
C THR A 52 9.35 -0.92 4.34
N THR A 53 10.37 -0.39 5.04
CA THR A 53 10.59 -0.67 6.46
C THR A 53 9.44 -0.11 7.30
N LEU A 54 9.03 1.14 7.04
CA LEU A 54 7.87 1.75 7.69
C LEU A 54 6.59 0.94 7.40
N ALA A 55 6.34 0.58 6.13
CA ALA A 55 5.21 -0.28 5.75
C ALA A 55 5.16 -1.59 6.56
N LYS A 56 6.30 -2.29 6.67
CA LYS A 56 6.41 -3.53 7.44
C LYS A 56 6.21 -3.32 8.94
N MET A 57 6.61 -2.16 9.48
CA MET A 57 6.31 -1.80 10.86
C MET A 57 4.81 -1.52 11.04
N LEU A 58 4.18 -0.77 10.14
CA LEU A 58 2.73 -0.49 10.18
C LEU A 58 1.93 -1.78 10.14
N LEU A 59 2.31 -2.75 9.32
CA LEU A 59 1.70 -4.07 9.25
C LEU A 59 1.99 -4.96 10.49
N GLY A 60 2.93 -4.57 11.33
CA GLY A 60 3.37 -5.40 12.45
C GLY A 60 4.15 -6.65 12.02
N LEU A 61 4.74 -6.63 10.83
CA LEU A 61 5.69 -7.64 10.35
C LEU A 61 7.08 -7.41 10.97
N HIS A 62 7.45 -6.13 11.16
CA HIS A 62 8.64 -5.74 11.90
C HIS A 62 8.25 -5.06 13.22
N SER A 63 9.01 -5.35 14.28
CA SER A 63 8.88 -4.63 15.55
C SER A 63 9.43 -3.22 15.40
N VAL A 64 8.83 -2.25 16.06
CA VAL A 64 9.43 -0.93 16.34
C VAL A 64 10.57 -1.08 17.34
N SER A 65 11.65 -0.33 17.14
CA SER A 65 12.76 -0.25 18.12
C SER A 65 12.44 0.74 19.23
N SER A 66 11.75 1.84 18.91
CA SER A 66 11.18 2.82 19.86
C SER A 66 10.03 3.57 19.22
N GLY A 67 9.25 4.29 20.04
CA GLY A 67 8.04 4.99 19.62
C GLY A 67 6.81 4.09 19.57
N ASP A 68 5.68 4.69 19.29
CA ASP A 68 4.37 4.06 19.37
C ASP A 68 3.59 4.21 18.08
N ILE A 69 2.79 3.20 17.74
CA ILE A 69 1.84 3.22 16.62
C ILE A 69 0.43 3.05 17.19
N TYR A 70 -0.48 3.91 16.77
CA TYR A 70 -1.88 3.89 17.17
C TYR A 70 -2.75 3.54 15.97
N PHE A 71 -3.74 2.70 16.19
CA PHE A 71 -4.74 2.32 15.21
C PHE A 71 -6.13 2.57 15.79
N ASP A 72 -6.94 3.37 15.13
CA ASP A 72 -8.29 3.72 15.59
C ASP A 72 -8.25 4.32 17.01
N GLY A 73 -7.33 5.28 17.25
CA GLY A 73 -7.13 5.94 18.53
C GLY A 73 -6.54 5.08 19.67
N LYS A 74 -6.25 3.81 19.41
CA LYS A 74 -5.72 2.86 20.40
C LYS A 74 -4.29 2.47 20.10
N LEU A 75 -3.46 2.38 21.14
CA LEU A 75 -2.11 1.84 21.01
C LEU A 75 -2.19 0.43 20.40
N ARG A 76 -1.42 0.24 19.31
CA ARG A 76 -1.38 -1.04 18.60
C ARG A 76 -0.84 -2.16 19.50
N ASP A 77 -1.64 -3.17 19.71
CA ASP A 77 -1.23 -4.37 20.45
C ASP A 77 -1.27 -5.61 19.56
N ILE A 78 -0.09 -6.09 19.19
CA ILE A 78 0.13 -7.28 18.35
C ILE A 78 0.97 -8.35 19.05
N ARG A 79 1.07 -8.33 20.38
CA ARG A 79 1.93 -9.22 21.17
C ARG A 79 1.49 -10.70 21.12
N SER A 80 0.22 -10.99 20.90
CA SER A 80 -0.28 -12.36 20.75
C SER A 80 -0.77 -12.63 19.34
N SER A 81 -0.71 -13.91 18.90
CA SER A 81 -1.20 -14.33 17.59
C SER A 81 -2.69 -13.98 17.37
N ARG A 82 -3.52 -14.03 18.43
CA ARG A 82 -4.93 -13.64 18.39
C ARG A 82 -5.08 -12.15 18.10
N LYS A 83 -4.33 -11.28 18.82
CA LYS A 83 -4.37 -9.84 18.64
C LYS A 83 -3.82 -9.43 17.27
N LYS A 84 -2.74 -10.08 16.84
CA LYS A 84 -2.15 -9.86 15.51
C LYS A 84 -3.13 -10.21 14.38
N ARG A 85 -3.85 -11.34 14.47
CA ARG A 85 -4.89 -11.69 13.49
C ARG A 85 -6.05 -10.71 13.50
N ALA A 86 -6.47 -10.20 14.68
CA ALA A 86 -7.51 -9.17 14.78
C ALA A 86 -7.07 -7.85 14.12
N TYR A 87 -5.82 -7.44 14.33
CA TYR A 87 -5.21 -6.28 13.68
C TYR A 87 -5.19 -6.44 12.16
N TRP A 88 -4.77 -7.59 11.65
CA TRP A 88 -4.69 -7.87 10.22
C TRP A 88 -6.05 -7.96 9.50
N LYS A 89 -7.16 -8.09 10.23
CA LYS A 89 -8.48 -7.93 9.62
C LYS A 89 -8.77 -6.48 9.24
N GLY A 90 -8.18 -5.53 9.97
CA GLY A 90 -8.35 -4.09 9.71
C GLY A 90 -7.32 -3.49 8.77
N ILE A 91 -6.15 -4.14 8.61
CA ILE A 91 -5.05 -3.65 7.77
C ILE A 91 -4.51 -4.77 6.88
N GLN A 92 -4.36 -4.49 5.60
CA GLN A 92 -3.83 -5.43 4.62
C GLN A 92 -2.77 -4.75 3.76
N ALA A 93 -2.02 -5.52 2.96
CA ALA A 93 -1.02 -4.99 2.07
C ALA A 93 -1.07 -5.63 0.69
N ILE A 94 -0.67 -4.83 -0.30
CA ILE A 94 -0.20 -5.22 -1.62
C ILE A 94 1.27 -4.88 -1.67
N PHE A 95 2.13 -5.87 -1.92
CA PHE A 95 3.58 -5.69 -2.08
C PHE A 95 3.99 -5.63 -3.54
N GLN A 96 5.19 -5.13 -3.79
CA GLN A 96 5.79 -4.98 -5.11
C GLN A 96 5.75 -6.26 -5.94
N ASP A 97 6.12 -7.41 -5.34
CA ASP A 97 6.03 -8.72 -5.98
C ASP A 97 4.68 -9.39 -5.66
N PRO A 98 3.76 -9.47 -6.65
CA PRO A 98 2.46 -10.07 -6.44
C PRO A 98 2.53 -11.59 -6.20
N PHE A 99 3.52 -12.27 -6.76
CA PHE A 99 3.65 -13.74 -6.62
C PHE A 99 4.07 -14.14 -5.20
N SER A 100 4.88 -13.31 -4.52
CA SER A 100 5.29 -13.57 -3.13
C SER A 100 4.14 -13.51 -2.13
N SER A 101 3.01 -12.90 -2.51
CA SER A 101 1.84 -12.72 -1.64
C SER A 101 0.89 -13.92 -1.63
N PHE A 102 1.07 -14.88 -2.51
CA PHE A 102 0.20 -16.03 -2.66
C PHE A 102 0.95 -17.35 -2.48
N ASN A 103 0.25 -18.33 -1.90
CA ASN A 103 0.74 -19.70 -1.96
C ASN A 103 0.53 -20.22 -3.39
N VAL A 104 1.62 -20.36 -4.14
CA VAL A 104 1.61 -20.79 -5.55
C VAL A 104 1.05 -22.20 -5.77
N PHE A 105 1.00 -23.02 -4.72
CA PHE A 105 0.44 -24.39 -4.76
C PHE A 105 -1.08 -24.41 -4.56
N ASN A 106 -1.70 -23.30 -4.18
CA ASN A 106 -3.15 -23.20 -4.03
C ASN A 106 -3.77 -22.65 -5.31
N ARG A 107 -4.92 -23.19 -5.68
CA ARG A 107 -5.71 -22.67 -6.80
C ARG A 107 -6.33 -21.32 -6.44
N ILE A 108 -6.59 -20.50 -7.46
CA ILE A 108 -7.12 -19.16 -7.29
C ILE A 108 -8.49 -19.17 -6.61
N ASP A 109 -9.38 -20.11 -6.97
CA ASP A 109 -10.68 -20.26 -6.31
C ASP A 109 -10.54 -20.53 -4.81
N THR A 110 -9.56 -21.35 -4.40
CA THR A 110 -9.24 -21.61 -3.00
C THR A 110 -8.71 -20.36 -2.30
N LEU A 111 -7.81 -19.63 -2.94
CA LEU A 111 -7.24 -18.38 -2.38
C LEU A 111 -8.31 -17.32 -2.13
N LEU A 112 -9.25 -17.14 -3.07
CA LEU A 112 -10.37 -16.21 -2.91
C LEU A 112 -11.37 -16.68 -1.86
N LEU A 113 -11.66 -17.99 -1.81
CA LEU A 113 -12.51 -18.59 -0.79
C LEU A 113 -11.95 -18.38 0.62
N ASP A 114 -10.63 -18.50 0.78
CA ASP A 114 -9.96 -18.26 2.05
C ASP A 114 -10.12 -16.81 2.52
N CYS A 115 -10.14 -15.83 1.59
CA CYS A 115 -10.42 -14.43 1.93
C CYS A 115 -11.81 -14.24 2.55
N ILE A 116 -12.85 -14.87 1.96
CA ILE A 116 -14.21 -14.85 2.47
C ILE A 116 -14.27 -15.48 3.87
N ASN A 117 -13.58 -16.63 4.04
CA ASN A 117 -13.51 -17.32 5.31
C ASN A 117 -12.78 -16.48 6.40
N MET A 118 -11.71 -15.75 6.03
CA MET A 118 -10.94 -14.88 6.94
C MET A 118 -11.76 -13.66 7.37
N ARG A 119 -12.62 -13.14 6.52
CA ARG A 119 -13.55 -12.06 6.83
C ARG A 119 -14.56 -12.48 7.92
N GLY A 120 -14.83 -13.76 8.06
CA GLY A 120 -15.74 -14.32 9.05
C GLY A 120 -17.00 -14.97 8.45
N GLU A 121 -17.09 -15.03 7.15
CA GLU A 121 -18.25 -15.52 6.40
C GLU A 121 -18.13 -17.01 6.01
N LYS A 122 -17.54 -17.81 6.90
CA LYS A 122 -17.33 -19.25 6.66
C LYS A 122 -18.62 -20.04 6.39
N ASN A 123 -19.71 -19.64 7.05
CA ASN A 123 -20.99 -20.35 7.01
C ASN A 123 -21.90 -19.93 5.85
N LEU A 124 -21.45 -19.03 4.97
CA LEU A 124 -22.21 -18.69 3.77
C LEU A 124 -22.36 -19.92 2.86
N PRO A 125 -23.54 -20.10 2.23
CA PRO A 125 -23.72 -21.09 1.16
C PRO A 125 -22.68 -20.92 0.05
N TYR A 126 -22.29 -22.03 -0.56
CA TYR A 126 -21.23 -22.00 -1.59
C TYR A 126 -21.58 -21.09 -2.76
N ASP A 127 -22.84 -21.10 -3.21
CA ASP A 127 -23.31 -20.24 -4.32
C ASP A 127 -23.11 -18.74 -3.98
N LYS A 128 -23.37 -18.34 -2.73
CA LYS A 128 -23.12 -16.98 -2.28
C LYS A 128 -21.62 -16.62 -2.26
N LYS A 129 -20.77 -17.57 -1.93
CA LYS A 129 -19.32 -17.38 -2.01
C LYS A 129 -18.85 -17.23 -3.45
N VAL A 130 -19.45 -17.98 -4.39
CA VAL A 130 -19.17 -17.85 -5.83
C VAL A 130 -19.62 -16.48 -6.35
N GLU A 131 -20.80 -15.98 -5.93
CA GLU A 131 -21.25 -14.63 -6.26
C GLU A 131 -20.23 -13.57 -5.81
N LEU A 132 -19.77 -13.63 -4.55
CA LEU A 132 -18.77 -12.70 -4.01
C LEU A 132 -17.43 -12.77 -4.76
N MET A 133 -16.95 -13.96 -5.08
CA MET A 133 -15.72 -14.14 -5.87
C MET A 133 -15.87 -13.59 -7.30
N THR A 134 -17.06 -13.78 -7.89
CA THR A 134 -17.37 -13.25 -9.23
C THR A 134 -17.42 -11.72 -9.21
N GLU A 135 -18.07 -11.13 -8.21
CA GLU A 135 -18.11 -9.68 -8.02
C GLU A 135 -16.70 -9.10 -7.85
N ALA A 136 -15.88 -9.68 -6.98
CA ALA A 136 -14.52 -9.24 -6.75
C ALA A 136 -13.64 -9.33 -8.01
N CYS A 137 -13.76 -10.39 -8.78
CA CYS A 137 -13.06 -10.53 -10.06
C CYS A 137 -13.55 -9.50 -11.09
N SER A 138 -14.87 -9.25 -11.16
CA SER A 138 -15.46 -8.27 -12.06
C SER A 138 -15.01 -6.85 -11.72
N PHE A 139 -14.90 -6.50 -10.44
CA PHE A 139 -14.37 -5.21 -9.97
C PHE A 139 -13.00 -4.90 -10.58
N VAL A 140 -12.17 -5.91 -10.78
CA VAL A 140 -10.80 -5.78 -11.34
C VAL A 140 -10.71 -6.18 -12.81
N ASN A 141 -11.82 -6.21 -13.53
CA ASN A 141 -11.89 -6.61 -14.94
C ASN A 141 -11.28 -8.00 -15.21
N LEU A 142 -11.52 -8.94 -14.31
CA LEU A 142 -11.21 -10.36 -14.47
C LEU A 142 -12.50 -11.17 -14.49
N LYS A 143 -12.51 -12.30 -15.22
CA LYS A 143 -13.63 -13.23 -15.22
C LYS A 143 -13.34 -14.41 -14.30
N PHE A 144 -14.08 -14.55 -13.22
CA PHE A 144 -13.86 -15.62 -12.25
C PHE A 144 -13.92 -17.02 -12.91
N ALA A 145 -14.83 -17.24 -13.86
CA ALA A 145 -14.94 -18.51 -14.57
C ALA A 145 -13.65 -18.91 -15.34
N GLU A 146 -12.87 -17.93 -15.82
CA GLU A 146 -11.59 -18.17 -16.48
C GLU A 146 -10.44 -18.43 -15.50
N LEU A 147 -10.61 -18.04 -14.23
CA LEU A 147 -9.62 -18.20 -13.17
C LEU A 147 -9.84 -19.45 -12.32
N THR A 148 -11.08 -19.95 -12.29
CA THR A 148 -11.43 -21.19 -11.60
C THR A 148 -10.52 -22.33 -12.05
N ARG A 149 -9.93 -23.04 -11.07
CA ARG A 149 -8.98 -24.17 -11.27
C ARG A 149 -7.57 -23.76 -11.73
N LYS A 150 -7.29 -22.49 -12.06
CA LYS A 150 -5.93 -22.03 -12.34
C LYS A 150 -5.12 -21.82 -11.05
N TYR A 151 -3.82 -21.88 -11.23
CA TYR A 151 -2.83 -21.57 -10.21
C TYR A 151 -2.22 -20.17 -10.46
N PRO A 152 -1.63 -19.53 -9.46
CA PRO A 152 -1.01 -18.19 -9.61
C PRO A 152 0.02 -18.10 -10.73
N PHE A 153 0.84 -19.13 -10.94
CA PHE A 153 1.90 -19.16 -11.97
C PHE A 153 1.34 -19.25 -13.42
N GLU A 154 0.03 -19.52 -13.58
CA GLU A 154 -0.65 -19.52 -14.90
C GLU A 154 -1.17 -18.12 -15.28
N LEU A 155 -1.00 -17.11 -14.42
CA LEU A 155 -1.44 -15.75 -14.67
C LEU A 155 -0.28 -14.86 -15.15
N SER A 156 -0.59 -13.86 -15.99
CA SER A 156 0.33 -12.77 -16.26
C SER A 156 0.52 -11.89 -15.01
N GLY A 157 1.64 -11.14 -14.96
CA GLY A 157 1.91 -10.21 -13.85
C GLY A 157 0.76 -9.23 -13.61
N GLY A 158 0.19 -8.64 -14.68
CA GLY A 158 -0.95 -7.74 -14.57
C GLY A 158 -2.24 -8.42 -14.12
N GLN A 159 -2.49 -9.68 -14.50
CA GLN A 159 -3.61 -10.45 -13.95
C GLN A 159 -3.41 -10.74 -12.47
N MET A 160 -2.19 -11.07 -12.08
CA MET A 160 -1.85 -11.35 -10.70
C MET A 160 -2.00 -10.11 -9.81
N GLN A 161 -1.56 -8.95 -10.29
CA GLN A 161 -1.72 -7.68 -9.59
C GLN A 161 -3.22 -7.34 -9.40
N ARG A 162 -4.03 -7.50 -10.44
CA ARG A 162 -5.49 -7.30 -10.34
C ARG A 162 -6.13 -8.30 -9.39
N LEU A 163 -5.67 -9.56 -9.37
CA LEU A 163 -6.14 -10.56 -8.41
C LEU A 163 -5.83 -10.17 -6.96
N MET A 164 -4.68 -9.54 -6.68
CA MET A 164 -4.38 -9.00 -5.36
C MET A 164 -5.37 -7.92 -4.94
N ILE A 165 -5.79 -7.06 -5.86
CA ILE A 165 -6.82 -6.04 -5.58
C ILE A 165 -8.18 -6.71 -5.36
N ALA A 166 -8.56 -7.73 -6.15
CA ALA A 166 -9.78 -8.52 -5.92
C ALA A 166 -9.79 -9.18 -4.52
N ARG A 167 -8.64 -9.66 -4.07
CA ARG A 167 -8.47 -10.15 -2.70
C ARG A 167 -8.75 -9.07 -1.66
N ILE A 168 -8.23 -7.85 -1.85
CA ILE A 168 -8.50 -6.72 -0.95
C ILE A 168 -9.98 -6.35 -0.96
N PHE A 169 -10.62 -6.34 -2.13
CA PHE A 169 -12.06 -6.12 -2.26
C PHE A 169 -12.88 -7.15 -1.46
N LEU A 170 -12.49 -8.43 -1.46
CA LEU A 170 -13.13 -9.47 -0.66
C LEU A 170 -12.90 -9.30 0.83
N LEU A 171 -11.68 -8.97 1.25
CA LEU A 171 -11.31 -8.84 2.66
C LEU A 171 -11.91 -7.58 3.30
N LYS A 172 -12.14 -6.52 2.54
CA LYS A 172 -12.64 -5.20 2.98
C LYS A 172 -11.91 -4.69 4.22
N PRO A 173 -10.58 -4.59 4.20
CA PRO A 173 -9.84 -4.01 5.32
C PRO A 173 -10.16 -2.51 5.42
N ARG A 174 -9.92 -1.94 6.58
CA ARG A 174 -10.08 -0.49 6.80
C ARG A 174 -8.90 0.31 6.27
N ILE A 175 -7.70 -0.30 6.25
CA ILE A 175 -6.45 0.27 5.73
C ILE A 175 -5.81 -0.70 4.74
N LEU A 176 -5.38 -0.17 3.61
CA LEU A 176 -4.53 -0.84 2.63
C LEU A 176 -3.16 -0.16 2.58
N ILE A 177 -2.10 -0.91 2.71
CA ILE A 177 -0.74 -0.46 2.38
C ILE A 177 -0.40 -1.02 1.00
N ALA A 178 -0.19 -0.14 0.02
CA ALA A 178 0.19 -0.49 -1.33
C ALA A 178 1.66 -0.09 -1.55
N ASP A 179 2.57 -1.07 -1.40
CA ASP A 179 4.02 -0.86 -1.52
C ASP A 179 4.47 -1.14 -2.95
N GLU A 180 4.71 -0.08 -3.71
CA GLU A 180 5.05 -0.08 -5.14
C GLU A 180 4.12 -0.95 -6.00
N PRO A 181 2.79 -0.77 -5.93
CA PRO A 181 1.83 -1.69 -6.53
C PRO A 181 1.85 -1.68 -8.07
N THR A 182 2.59 -0.78 -8.70
CA THR A 182 2.65 -0.62 -10.16
C THR A 182 4.03 -0.84 -10.76
N SER A 183 5.04 -1.20 -9.95
CA SER A 183 6.44 -1.26 -10.40
C SER A 183 6.74 -2.41 -11.39
N MET A 184 5.95 -3.50 -11.37
CA MET A 184 6.17 -4.69 -12.21
C MET A 184 5.17 -4.80 -13.37
N ILE A 185 4.51 -3.72 -13.74
CA ILE A 185 3.51 -3.71 -14.81
C ILE A 185 3.80 -2.64 -15.85
N ASP A 186 3.35 -2.88 -17.07
CA ASP A 186 3.48 -1.95 -18.18
C ASP A 186 2.74 -0.62 -17.93
N ALA A 187 3.17 0.44 -18.61
CA ALA A 187 2.65 1.79 -18.42
C ALA A 187 1.13 1.89 -18.64
N CYS A 188 0.58 1.14 -19.61
CA CYS A 188 -0.86 1.17 -19.90
C CYS A 188 -1.67 0.55 -18.77
N SER A 189 -1.15 -0.52 -18.15
CA SER A 189 -1.82 -1.21 -17.04
C SER A 189 -1.69 -0.45 -15.71
N ARG A 190 -0.70 0.45 -15.55
CA ARG A 190 -0.52 1.25 -14.32
C ARG A 190 -1.73 2.09 -13.99
N ALA A 191 -2.25 2.86 -14.98
CA ALA A 191 -3.45 3.69 -14.81
C ALA A 191 -4.65 2.87 -14.32
N THR A 192 -4.85 1.68 -14.90
CA THR A 192 -5.93 0.79 -14.49
C THR A 192 -5.82 0.36 -13.01
N ILE A 193 -4.62 0.07 -12.54
CA ILE A 193 -4.39 -0.28 -11.13
C ILE A 193 -4.67 0.91 -10.21
N LEU A 194 -4.23 2.11 -10.59
CA LEU A 194 -4.48 3.32 -9.82
C LEU A 194 -5.98 3.62 -9.73
N ASP A 195 -6.71 3.51 -10.85
CA ASP A 195 -8.18 3.68 -10.86
C ASP A 195 -8.89 2.66 -9.96
N MET A 196 -8.40 1.42 -9.90
CA MET A 196 -8.94 0.41 -8.98
C MET A 196 -8.67 0.78 -7.51
N LEU A 197 -7.51 1.36 -7.18
CA LEU A 197 -7.22 1.84 -5.83
C LEU A 197 -8.12 3.02 -5.45
N LEU A 198 -8.32 3.98 -6.38
CA LEU A 198 -9.27 5.09 -6.18
C LEU A 198 -10.69 4.57 -5.91
N LYS A 199 -11.16 3.59 -6.71
CA LYS A 199 -12.46 2.95 -6.48
C LYS A 199 -12.55 2.25 -5.13
N LEU A 200 -11.50 1.56 -4.66
CA LEU A 200 -11.49 0.96 -3.32
C LEU A 200 -11.66 2.01 -2.22
N ARG A 201 -11.01 3.19 -2.35
CA ARG A 201 -11.23 4.31 -1.44
C ARG A 201 -12.68 4.76 -1.47
N ASP A 202 -13.20 5.04 -2.66
CA ASP A 202 -14.50 5.74 -2.83
C ASP A 202 -15.69 4.82 -2.53
N GLU A 203 -15.64 3.55 -2.92
CA GLU A 203 -16.76 2.61 -2.77
C GLU A 203 -16.78 1.90 -1.41
N ILE A 204 -15.61 1.73 -0.76
CA ILE A 204 -15.47 0.94 0.47
C ILE A 204 -15.04 1.81 1.67
N ASP A 205 -14.84 3.12 1.47
CA ASP A 205 -14.33 4.06 2.51
C ASP A 205 -12.97 3.60 3.09
N MET A 206 -12.09 3.09 2.21
CA MET A 206 -10.80 2.53 2.57
C MET A 206 -9.74 3.62 2.67
N THR A 207 -8.97 3.64 3.75
CA THR A 207 -7.75 4.45 3.85
C THR A 207 -6.62 3.73 3.12
N ILE A 208 -5.88 4.43 2.25
CA ILE A 208 -4.79 3.82 1.47
C ILE A 208 -3.48 4.53 1.77
N ILE A 209 -2.47 3.77 2.14
CA ILE A 209 -1.08 4.22 2.25
C ILE A 209 -0.37 3.74 0.99
N PHE A 210 -0.15 4.65 0.06
CA PHE A 210 0.47 4.38 -1.23
C PHE A 210 1.96 4.69 -1.18
N ILE A 211 2.80 3.69 -1.34
CA ILE A 211 4.26 3.84 -1.29
C ILE A 211 4.80 3.74 -2.70
N THR A 212 5.58 4.74 -3.11
CA THR A 212 6.18 4.79 -4.43
C THR A 212 7.45 5.64 -4.44
N HIS A 213 8.28 5.46 -5.45
CA HIS A 213 9.37 6.38 -5.79
C HIS A 213 8.95 7.37 -6.91
N ASP A 214 7.80 7.14 -7.54
CA ASP A 214 7.28 7.97 -8.64
C ASP A 214 6.36 9.06 -8.07
N ILE A 215 6.86 10.31 -8.12
CA ILE A 215 6.13 11.47 -7.59
C ILE A 215 4.91 11.83 -8.45
N GLY A 216 4.94 11.51 -9.75
CA GLY A 216 3.79 11.72 -10.64
C GLY A 216 2.62 10.81 -10.29
N LEU A 217 2.89 9.53 -9.98
CA LEU A 217 1.85 8.60 -9.52
C LEU A 217 1.31 9.02 -8.15
N ALA A 218 2.19 9.48 -7.25
CA ALA A 218 1.76 10.01 -5.96
C ALA A 218 0.83 11.21 -6.11
N TYR A 219 1.17 12.16 -6.98
CA TYR A 219 0.32 13.32 -7.26
C TYR A 219 -1.05 12.93 -7.81
N TYR A 220 -1.08 11.94 -8.70
CA TYR A 220 -2.33 11.50 -9.33
C TYR A 220 -3.35 10.90 -8.34
N VAL A 221 -2.88 10.11 -7.36
CA VAL A 221 -3.81 9.35 -6.50
C VAL A 221 -4.04 9.96 -5.11
N SER A 222 -3.14 10.83 -4.63
CA SER A 222 -3.08 11.14 -3.19
C SER A 222 -3.78 12.42 -2.80
N ASP A 223 -4.33 12.39 -1.61
CA ASP A 223 -4.84 13.56 -0.91
C ASP A 223 -3.70 14.27 -0.16
N SER A 224 -2.79 13.50 0.43
CA SER A 224 -1.63 14.00 1.16
C SER A 224 -0.36 13.22 0.79
N VAL A 225 0.78 13.89 0.87
CA VAL A 225 2.10 13.34 0.50
C VAL A 225 3.08 13.56 1.63
N TYR A 226 3.85 12.52 1.94
CA TYR A 226 4.96 12.51 2.88
C TYR A 226 6.22 12.14 2.11
N ILE A 227 7.21 13.03 2.08
CA ILE A 227 8.51 12.80 1.43
C ILE A 227 9.48 12.22 2.46
N MET A 228 10.03 11.05 2.14
CA MET A 228 10.93 10.32 3.04
C MET A 228 12.34 10.25 2.49
N GLU A 229 13.32 10.78 3.25
CA GLU A 229 14.75 10.73 2.95
C GLU A 229 15.50 10.18 4.17
N HIS A 230 16.39 9.22 3.99
CA HIS A 230 17.24 8.65 5.05
C HIS A 230 16.52 8.30 6.36
N GLY A 231 15.32 7.75 6.25
CA GLY A 231 14.53 7.29 7.41
C GLY A 231 13.70 8.36 8.11
N VAL A 232 13.69 9.60 7.63
CA VAL A 232 12.90 10.72 8.20
C VAL A 232 11.93 11.29 7.17
N PHE A 233 10.84 11.88 7.63
CA PHE A 233 9.98 12.70 6.78
C PHE A 233 10.54 14.12 6.71
N VAL A 234 11.02 14.51 5.52
CA VAL A 234 11.59 15.83 5.27
C VAL A 234 10.56 16.87 4.86
N GLU A 235 9.44 16.43 4.30
CA GLU A 235 8.32 17.29 3.94
C GLU A 235 7.00 16.51 3.98
N ARG A 236 5.91 17.19 4.32
CA ARG A 236 4.55 16.65 4.30
C ARG A 236 3.52 17.75 4.11
N GLY A 237 2.39 17.43 3.49
CA GLY A 237 1.28 18.34 3.25
C GLY A 237 0.27 17.73 2.29
N THR A 238 -0.65 18.54 1.77
CA THR A 238 -1.49 18.13 0.65
C THR A 238 -0.64 17.85 -0.59
N ALA A 239 -1.14 17.05 -1.52
CA ALA A 239 -0.41 16.74 -2.76
C ALA A 239 -0.02 18.04 -3.51
N ASP A 240 -0.93 19.01 -3.58
CA ASP A 240 -0.66 20.30 -4.23
C ASP A 240 0.44 21.11 -3.51
N GLU A 241 0.41 21.15 -2.17
CA GLU A 241 1.42 21.88 -1.41
C GLU A 241 2.82 21.31 -1.58
N VAL A 242 2.96 19.99 -1.50
CA VAL A 242 4.26 19.31 -1.53
C VAL A 242 4.82 19.25 -2.94
N ILE A 243 3.98 19.05 -3.96
CA ILE A 243 4.44 18.78 -5.33
C ILE A 243 4.51 20.07 -6.17
N LEU A 244 3.54 20.97 -6.03
CA LEU A 244 3.55 22.23 -6.79
C LEU A 244 4.34 23.34 -6.10
N ASN A 245 4.49 23.29 -4.77
CA ASN A 245 5.18 24.30 -3.97
C ASN A 245 6.19 23.67 -2.99
N PRO A 246 7.16 22.85 -3.46
CA PRO A 246 8.08 22.12 -2.60
C PRO A 246 8.98 23.07 -1.80
N LYS A 247 9.15 22.78 -0.50
CA LYS A 247 9.99 23.57 0.41
C LYS A 247 11.34 22.92 0.62
N ALA A 248 11.36 21.61 0.87
CA ALA A 248 12.59 20.86 1.10
C ALA A 248 13.41 20.72 -0.20
N ASP A 249 14.73 20.89 -0.10
CA ASP A 249 15.62 20.78 -1.26
C ASP A 249 15.62 19.36 -1.85
N TYR A 250 15.44 18.34 -1.02
CA TYR A 250 15.27 16.97 -1.49
C TYR A 250 14.00 16.80 -2.33
N THR A 251 12.87 17.36 -1.90
CA THR A 251 11.62 17.33 -2.67
C THR A 251 11.78 18.01 -4.03
N LYS A 252 12.45 19.16 -4.06
CA LYS A 252 12.74 19.89 -5.32
C LYS A 252 13.58 19.04 -6.27
N ARG A 253 14.61 18.33 -5.75
CA ARG A 253 15.42 17.40 -6.55
C ARG A 253 14.57 16.28 -7.13
N LEU A 254 13.78 15.59 -6.28
CA LEU A 254 12.90 14.50 -6.71
C LEU A 254 11.94 14.92 -7.84
N ILE A 255 11.41 16.15 -7.78
CA ILE A 255 10.51 16.67 -8.80
C ILE A 255 11.26 17.00 -10.09
N ASN A 256 12.47 17.57 -9.98
CA ASN A 256 13.29 17.92 -11.14
C ASN A 256 13.85 16.68 -11.87
N ASP A 257 14.04 15.58 -11.15
CA ASP A 257 14.53 14.31 -11.72
C ASP A 257 13.45 13.55 -12.53
N VAL A 258 12.19 14.01 -12.46
CA VAL A 258 11.11 13.47 -13.33
C VAL A 258 11.33 13.96 -14.75
N PRO A 259 11.50 13.06 -15.76
CA PRO A 259 11.68 13.45 -17.14
C PRO A 259 10.54 14.32 -17.64
N LYS A 260 10.83 15.55 -18.03
CA LYS A 260 9.85 16.45 -18.64
C LYS A 260 9.77 16.18 -20.14
N ILE A 261 8.60 15.83 -20.62
CA ILE A 261 8.36 15.43 -22.03
C ILE A 261 8.72 16.55 -23.04
N TYR A 262 8.91 17.77 -22.59
CA TYR A 262 9.13 18.97 -23.43
C TYR A 262 10.51 19.61 -23.27
N GLU A 263 11.43 19.04 -22.46
CA GLU A 263 12.81 19.53 -22.40
C GLU A 263 13.67 18.72 -23.37
N GLU A 264 14.36 19.39 -24.32
CA GLU A 264 15.40 18.76 -25.14
C GLU A 264 16.53 18.24 -24.23
N TRP A 265 16.83 16.96 -24.34
CA TRP A 265 17.91 16.35 -23.58
C TRP A 265 19.25 16.90 -24.10
N ASP A 266 19.94 17.66 -23.29
CA ASP A 266 21.32 18.04 -23.57
C ASP A 266 22.25 16.83 -23.37
N LEU A 267 22.51 16.10 -24.46
CA LEU A 267 23.42 14.94 -24.48
C LEU A 267 24.90 15.33 -24.41
N SER A 268 25.24 16.62 -24.26
CA SER A 268 26.63 17.10 -24.21
C SER A 268 27.32 16.87 -22.87
N THR A 269 26.61 16.33 -21.87
CA THR A 269 27.10 16.10 -20.49
C THR A 269 27.26 14.63 -20.11
N VAL A 270 27.23 13.70 -21.08
CA VAL A 270 27.48 12.27 -20.85
C VAL A 270 28.91 11.89 -21.22
#